data_a30f361dcb0fd1d3c030985f668820ff
#
_entry.id   a30f361dcb0fd1d3c030985f668820ff
#
_cell.length_a   1.000
_cell.length_b   1.000
_cell.length_c   1.000
_cell.angle_alpha   90.00
_cell.angle_beta   90.00
_cell.angle_gamma   90.00
#
_symmetry.space_group_name_H-M   'P 1'
#
loop_
_entity.id
_entity.type
_entity.pdbx_description
1 polymer ?
#
loop_
_entity_poly.entity_id
_entity_poly.type
_entity_poly.pdbx_seq_one_letter_code
_entity_poly.pdbx_strand_id
1 'polypeptide(L)'
;KISQWFRANDMSLHPCKTKFTIFYPLPSLVPWNDINLYFDENEPNIQNPNPLLRKKIGFVNHESNEPAIKFLGIYLDPALNFKFHIDQLNKKLSKSLYCMRRCKNILTEKALKTLYYSTFHSHLIYGILIYSCAYQCNLNSLVIKQKKAIRCIMNAKYNAHTGPLFLKQKILPFESLTLFFRLKFMFEYINNLMPRSFANIWQYRGELNGNHMLRNNSEFNIPRFRITLVEKLPLCSIPATWNNYLDIDNVKNATSKKQFVVKLKKSLLNQIPLDCNRIGCPSCVR
;
A
#
# COMPACT_ATOMS: atom_id res chain seq x y z
N LYS A 1 -11.87 -18.33 23.28
CA LYS A 1 -11.27 -18.99 22.11
C LYS A 1 -9.80 -18.58 21.90
N ILE A 2 -9.45 -17.28 21.85
CA ILE A 2 -8.06 -16.82 21.63
C ILE A 2 -7.16 -17.26 22.78
N SER A 3 -7.56 -17.07 24.04
CA SER A 3 -6.79 -17.50 25.23
C SER A 3 -6.56 -19.01 25.27
N GLN A 4 -7.55 -19.81 24.87
CA GLN A 4 -7.43 -21.27 24.78
C GLN A 4 -6.43 -21.69 23.71
N TRP A 5 -6.42 -20.98 22.56
CA TRP A 5 -5.45 -21.24 21.49
C TRP A 5 -4.02 -20.95 21.94
N PHE A 6 -3.80 -19.80 22.63
CA PHE A 6 -2.49 -19.47 23.19
C PHE A 6 -1.99 -20.55 24.17
N ARG A 7 -2.86 -21.00 25.09
CA ARG A 7 -2.51 -22.06 26.05
C ARG A 7 -2.19 -23.38 25.35
N ALA A 8 -2.99 -23.78 24.35
CA ALA A 8 -2.77 -25.01 23.59
C ALA A 8 -1.45 -25.02 22.82
N ASN A 9 -0.84 -23.86 22.59
CA ASN A 9 0.45 -23.69 21.91
C ASN A 9 1.59 -23.25 22.87
N ASP A 10 1.40 -23.40 24.20
CA ASP A 10 2.38 -23.01 25.24
C ASP A 10 2.82 -21.54 25.12
N MET A 11 1.92 -20.66 24.67
CA MET A 11 2.15 -19.23 24.52
C MET A 11 1.33 -18.44 25.54
N SER A 12 1.88 -17.35 26.05
CA SER A 12 1.17 -16.38 26.90
C SER A 12 0.94 -15.07 26.19
N LEU A 13 -0.25 -14.51 26.33
CA LEU A 13 -0.57 -13.18 25.84
C LEU A 13 0.03 -12.14 26.82
N HIS A 14 0.72 -11.14 26.27
CA HIS A 14 1.23 -10.02 27.08
C HIS A 14 0.27 -8.84 27.01
N PRO A 15 -0.56 -8.58 28.04
CA PRO A 15 -1.66 -7.58 27.99
C PRO A 15 -1.17 -6.18 27.64
N CYS A 16 -0.05 -5.73 28.21
CA CYS A 16 0.48 -4.38 27.95
C CYS A 16 1.04 -4.19 26.54
N LYS A 17 1.39 -5.26 25.82
CA LYS A 17 1.88 -5.21 24.43
C LYS A 17 0.78 -5.50 23.42
N THR A 18 -0.31 -6.09 23.86
CA THR A 18 -1.48 -6.37 23.03
C THR A 18 -2.32 -5.12 22.90
N LYS A 19 -2.67 -4.78 21.67
CA LYS A 19 -3.51 -3.62 21.34
C LYS A 19 -4.62 -4.06 20.42
N PHE A 20 -5.76 -3.39 20.49
CA PHE A 20 -6.84 -3.57 19.54
C PHE A 20 -7.29 -2.24 18.96
N THR A 21 -7.89 -2.29 17.80
CA THR A 21 -8.55 -1.15 17.15
C THR A 21 -9.81 -1.61 16.44
N ILE A 22 -10.72 -0.67 16.22
CA ILE A 22 -11.93 -0.88 15.44
C ILE A 22 -11.79 -0.02 14.19
N PHE A 23 -11.97 -0.64 13.04
CA PHE A 23 -12.00 0.08 11.77
C PHE A 23 -13.40 0.60 11.50
N TYR A 24 -13.50 1.88 11.18
CA TYR A 24 -14.78 2.56 10.96
C TYR A 24 -14.65 3.62 9.85
N PRO A 25 -15.71 3.82 9.06
CA PRO A 25 -15.69 4.84 8.01
C PRO A 25 -15.89 6.26 8.55
N LEU A 26 -16.66 6.41 9.65
CA LEU A 26 -16.99 7.69 10.28
C LEU A 26 -16.86 7.60 11.80
N PRO A 27 -16.10 8.51 12.45
CA PRO A 27 -15.86 8.51 13.90
C PRO A 27 -17.14 8.56 14.75
N SER A 28 -18.16 9.29 14.27
CA SER A 28 -19.44 9.49 14.99
C SER A 28 -20.29 8.23 15.14
N LEU A 29 -19.95 7.14 14.44
CA LEU A 29 -20.73 5.89 14.48
C LEU A 29 -20.29 4.92 15.58
N VAL A 30 -19.22 5.22 16.31
CA VAL A 30 -18.66 4.30 17.31
C VAL A 30 -18.80 4.89 18.71
N PRO A 31 -19.45 4.19 19.65
CA PRO A 31 -19.51 4.59 21.05
C PRO A 31 -18.16 4.31 21.74
N TRP A 32 -17.22 5.23 21.61
CA TRP A 32 -15.83 5.06 22.04
C TRP A 32 -15.66 4.80 23.53
N ASN A 33 -16.55 5.35 24.36
CA ASN A 33 -16.43 5.30 25.81
C ASN A 33 -16.78 3.93 26.40
N ASP A 34 -17.52 3.10 25.66
CA ASP A 34 -18.06 1.83 26.18
C ASP A 34 -17.26 0.59 25.71
N ILE A 35 -16.23 0.80 24.86
CA ILE A 35 -15.48 -0.31 24.27
C ILE A 35 -14.26 -0.61 25.13
N ASN A 36 -14.36 -1.64 25.96
CA ASN A 36 -13.26 -2.14 26.77
C ASN A 36 -13.08 -3.65 26.53
N LEU A 37 -11.87 -4.06 26.20
CA LEU A 37 -11.47 -5.46 26.17
C LEU A 37 -10.56 -5.76 27.34
N TYR A 38 -10.86 -6.85 28.02
CA TYR A 38 -10.09 -7.34 29.15
C TYR A 38 -9.53 -8.71 28.83
N PHE A 39 -8.31 -8.94 29.26
CA PHE A 39 -7.68 -10.26 29.27
C PHE A 39 -7.86 -10.87 30.67
N ASP A 40 -8.45 -12.05 30.72
CA ASP A 40 -8.61 -12.83 31.94
C ASP A 40 -7.58 -13.97 31.94
N GLU A 41 -6.72 -14.00 32.93
CA GLU A 41 -5.71 -15.06 33.10
C GLU A 41 -6.29 -16.34 33.69
N ASN A 42 -7.51 -16.26 34.28
CA ASN A 42 -8.15 -17.37 34.97
C ASN A 42 -9.13 -18.15 34.08
N GLU A 43 -9.42 -19.38 34.46
CA GLU A 43 -10.33 -20.25 33.73
C GLU A 43 -11.79 -19.73 33.70
N PRO A 44 -12.54 -20.04 32.63
CA PRO A 44 -13.94 -19.58 32.47
C PRO A 44 -14.92 -20.19 33.47
N ASN A 45 -14.49 -21.06 34.37
CA ASN A 45 -15.36 -21.77 35.32
C ASN A 45 -15.40 -21.18 36.73
N ILE A 46 -14.79 -20.05 37.00
CA ILE A 46 -14.87 -19.43 38.32
C ILE A 46 -16.08 -18.50 38.36
N GLN A 47 -17.08 -18.91 39.16
CA GLN A 47 -18.35 -18.19 39.37
C GLN A 47 -18.20 -16.79 40.00
N ASN A 48 -17.00 -16.36 40.33
CA ASN A 48 -16.68 -15.01 40.81
C ASN A 48 -15.37 -14.51 40.15
N PRO A 49 -15.45 -13.88 38.98
CA PRO A 49 -14.27 -13.23 38.40
C PRO A 49 -13.89 -12.04 39.28
N ASN A 50 -12.78 -12.16 40.04
CA ASN A 50 -12.23 -11.02 40.78
C ASN A 50 -11.89 -9.91 39.76
N PRO A 51 -12.57 -8.78 39.71
CA PRO A 51 -12.35 -7.73 38.72
C PRO A 51 -10.93 -7.13 38.76
N LEU A 52 -10.20 -7.33 39.89
CA LEU A 52 -8.83 -6.88 40.08
C LEU A 52 -7.80 -7.70 39.28
N LEU A 53 -8.17 -8.90 38.78
CA LEU A 53 -7.27 -9.75 38.00
C LEU A 53 -7.41 -9.56 36.48
N ARG A 54 -8.40 -8.75 36.05
CA ARG A 54 -8.61 -8.45 34.63
C ARG A 54 -7.68 -7.35 34.17
N LYS A 55 -6.78 -7.67 33.25
CA LYS A 55 -5.90 -6.68 32.62
C LYS A 55 -6.57 -6.09 31.38
N LYS A 56 -6.75 -4.77 31.38
CA LYS A 56 -7.29 -4.03 30.23
C LYS A 56 -6.31 -4.06 29.07
N ILE A 57 -6.79 -4.40 27.87
CA ILE A 57 -6.03 -4.34 26.64
C ILE A 57 -6.06 -2.91 26.10
N GLY A 58 -4.91 -2.42 25.61
CA GLY A 58 -4.81 -1.06 25.06
C GLY A 58 -5.67 -0.87 23.82
N PHE A 59 -6.56 0.12 23.86
CA PHE A 59 -7.37 0.53 22.72
C PHE A 59 -6.67 1.64 21.94
N VAL A 60 -6.58 1.49 20.62
CA VAL A 60 -6.00 2.47 19.71
C VAL A 60 -7.09 3.10 18.88
N ASN A 61 -7.33 4.39 19.09
CA ASN A 61 -8.27 5.23 18.36
C ASN A 61 -7.61 6.54 17.96
N HIS A 62 -8.34 7.42 17.27
CA HIS A 62 -7.84 8.72 16.81
C HIS A 62 -7.50 9.71 17.95
N GLU A 63 -8.03 9.48 19.15
CA GLU A 63 -7.80 10.31 20.36
C GLU A 63 -6.67 9.76 21.23
N SER A 64 -6.20 8.53 20.98
CA SER A 64 -5.15 7.94 21.77
C SER A 64 -3.78 8.56 21.45
N ASN A 65 -2.84 8.46 22.39
CA ASN A 65 -1.45 8.87 22.17
C ASN A 65 -0.77 8.12 21.01
N GLU A 66 -1.31 6.97 20.61
CA GLU A 66 -0.88 6.22 19.47
C GLU A 66 -2.04 6.14 18.46
N PRO A 67 -2.04 6.97 17.40
CA PRO A 67 -3.17 7.09 16.46
C PRO A 67 -3.28 5.93 15.47
N ALA A 68 -2.36 4.96 15.50
CA ALA A 68 -2.33 3.83 14.56
C ALA A 68 -1.64 2.60 15.14
N ILE A 69 -2.13 1.42 14.82
CA ILE A 69 -1.48 0.15 15.15
C ILE A 69 -0.44 -0.19 14.09
N LYS A 70 0.75 -0.55 14.55
CA LYS A 70 1.80 -1.08 13.67
C LYS A 70 1.61 -2.58 13.45
N PHE A 71 1.23 -2.97 12.25
CA PHE A 71 1.07 -4.35 11.84
C PHE A 71 2.02 -4.69 10.68
N LEU A 72 2.91 -5.65 10.88
CA LEU A 72 3.92 -6.06 9.88
C LEU A 72 4.65 -4.87 9.22
N GLY A 73 4.98 -3.85 10.01
CA GLY A 73 5.72 -2.67 9.52
C GLY A 73 4.87 -1.56 8.89
N ILE A 74 3.58 -1.79 8.69
CA ILE A 74 2.60 -0.80 8.21
C ILE A 74 1.81 -0.27 9.41
N TYR A 75 1.56 1.03 9.44
CA TYR A 75 0.71 1.64 10.45
C TYR A 75 -0.71 1.74 9.91
N LEU A 76 -1.64 1.06 10.59
CA LEU A 76 -3.06 1.03 10.28
C LEU A 76 -3.78 1.96 11.26
N ASP A 77 -4.30 3.06 10.77
CA ASP A 77 -5.18 3.93 11.53
C ASP A 77 -6.64 3.45 11.44
N PRO A 78 -7.49 3.78 12.44
CA PRO A 78 -8.88 3.28 12.49
C PRO A 78 -9.71 3.65 11.25
N ALA A 79 -9.44 4.78 10.62
CA ALA A 79 -10.15 5.23 9.42
C ALA A 79 -9.52 4.72 8.11
N LEU A 80 -8.42 3.95 8.18
CA LEU A 80 -7.65 3.43 7.03
C LEU A 80 -7.25 4.52 6.01
N ASN A 81 -7.00 5.73 6.48
CA ASN A 81 -6.55 6.84 5.63
C ASN A 81 -5.04 6.88 5.40
N PHE A 82 -4.29 6.06 6.16
CA PHE A 82 -2.83 5.89 6.09
C PHE A 82 -2.00 7.17 6.27
N LYS A 83 -2.58 8.26 6.75
CA LYS A 83 -1.87 9.52 6.95
C LYS A 83 -0.66 9.33 7.87
N PHE A 84 -0.86 8.69 9.02
CA PHE A 84 0.22 8.43 9.98
C PHE A 84 1.32 7.55 9.37
N HIS A 85 0.96 6.49 8.62
CA HIS A 85 1.93 5.65 7.91
C HIS A 85 2.76 6.46 6.92
N ILE A 86 2.13 7.29 6.11
CA ILE A 86 2.79 8.13 5.10
C ILE A 86 3.72 9.13 5.78
N ASP A 87 3.34 9.70 6.92
CA ASP A 87 4.20 10.62 7.68
C ASP A 87 5.47 9.91 8.20
N GLN A 88 5.34 8.70 8.73
CA GLN A 88 6.50 7.89 9.14
C GLN A 88 7.37 7.48 7.94
N LEU A 89 6.75 7.10 6.82
CA LEU A 89 7.45 6.82 5.57
C LEU A 89 8.20 8.06 5.06
N ASN A 90 7.57 9.21 5.10
CA ASN A 90 8.18 10.49 4.75
C ASN A 90 9.44 10.80 5.56
N LYS A 91 9.43 10.50 6.86
CA LYS A 91 10.64 10.66 7.72
C LYS A 91 11.78 9.75 7.24
N LYS A 92 11.49 8.48 6.91
CA LYS A 92 12.49 7.53 6.38
C LYS A 92 13.04 7.98 5.03
N LEU A 93 12.16 8.35 4.09
CA LEU A 93 12.56 8.83 2.76
C LEU A 93 13.36 10.13 2.82
N SER A 94 13.08 11.00 3.79
CA SER A 94 13.87 12.23 4.00
C SER A 94 15.31 11.92 4.44
N LYS A 95 15.50 10.94 5.34
CA LYS A 95 16.83 10.46 5.74
C LYS A 95 17.59 9.88 4.56
N SER A 96 16.95 9.02 3.75
CA SER A 96 17.56 8.46 2.54
C SER A 96 17.94 9.56 1.53
N LEU A 97 17.05 10.52 1.31
CA LEU A 97 17.32 11.64 0.41
C LEU A 97 18.47 12.54 0.91
N TYR A 98 18.56 12.76 2.21
CA TYR A 98 19.68 13.49 2.81
C TYR A 98 21.00 12.75 2.55
N CYS A 99 21.05 11.45 2.80
CA CYS A 99 22.23 10.62 2.51
C CYS A 99 22.62 10.71 1.04
N MET A 100 21.69 10.54 0.11
CA MET A 100 21.94 10.67 -1.33
C MET A 100 22.51 12.04 -1.71
N ARG A 101 22.01 13.12 -1.12
CA ARG A 101 22.51 14.49 -1.36
C ARG A 101 23.93 14.69 -0.88
N ARG A 102 24.28 14.14 0.27
CA ARG A 102 25.66 14.21 0.80
C ARG A 102 26.64 13.44 -0.10
N CYS A 103 26.19 12.32 -0.65
CA CYS A 103 27.03 11.44 -1.46
C CYS A 103 27.08 11.85 -2.95
N LYS A 104 26.22 12.77 -3.42
CA LYS A 104 26.08 13.03 -4.87
C LYS A 104 27.32 13.55 -5.57
N ASN A 105 28.20 14.27 -4.84
CA ASN A 105 29.43 14.81 -5.39
C ASN A 105 30.61 13.83 -5.30
N ILE A 106 30.43 12.72 -4.58
CA ILE A 106 31.47 11.71 -4.32
C ILE A 106 31.21 10.46 -5.13
N LEU A 107 29.94 10.06 -5.24
CA LEU A 107 29.53 8.82 -5.88
C LEU A 107 29.20 9.03 -7.36
N THR A 108 29.48 7.99 -8.16
CA THR A 108 29.06 7.93 -9.56
C THR A 108 27.53 7.81 -9.67
N GLU A 109 26.95 8.15 -10.82
CA GLU A 109 25.52 7.99 -11.11
C GLU A 109 25.03 6.56 -10.85
N LYS A 110 25.83 5.54 -11.22
CA LYS A 110 25.49 4.12 -10.96
C LYS A 110 25.44 3.82 -9.47
N ALA A 111 26.40 4.30 -8.69
CA ALA A 111 26.45 4.10 -7.25
C ALA A 111 25.28 4.82 -6.54
N LEU A 112 24.96 6.05 -6.94
CA LEU A 112 23.80 6.78 -6.45
C LEU A 112 22.48 6.06 -6.77
N LYS A 113 22.37 5.46 -7.96
CA LYS A 113 21.23 4.65 -8.34
C LYS A 113 21.10 3.39 -7.47
N THR A 114 22.21 2.72 -7.16
CA THR A 114 22.21 1.59 -6.23
C THR A 114 21.79 2.04 -4.83
N LEU A 115 22.30 3.17 -4.33
CA LEU A 115 21.90 3.76 -3.06
C LEU A 115 20.40 4.12 -3.03
N TYR A 116 19.85 4.64 -4.15
CA TYR A 116 18.41 4.88 -4.30
C TYR A 116 17.60 3.59 -4.13
N TYR A 117 17.98 2.51 -4.80
CA TYR A 117 17.24 1.24 -4.71
C TYR A 117 17.32 0.63 -3.32
N SER A 118 18.47 0.67 -2.67
CA SER A 118 18.67 0.06 -1.35
C SER A 118 17.98 0.83 -0.22
N THR A 119 18.00 2.17 -0.22
CA THR A 119 17.55 2.96 0.92
C THR A 119 16.25 3.72 0.69
N PHE A 120 15.99 4.19 -0.52
CA PHE A 120 14.79 4.97 -0.83
C PHE A 120 13.69 4.10 -1.42
N HIS A 121 13.99 3.39 -2.51
CA HIS A 121 13.02 2.59 -3.24
C HIS A 121 12.49 1.42 -2.41
N SER A 122 13.33 0.74 -1.66
CA SER A 122 12.93 -0.35 -0.75
C SER A 122 11.87 0.09 0.25
N HIS A 123 12.04 1.27 0.86
CA HIS A 123 11.03 1.83 1.75
C HIS A 123 9.76 2.23 1.01
N LEU A 124 9.88 2.80 -0.19
CA LEU A 124 8.74 3.26 -0.98
C LEU A 124 7.85 2.12 -1.45
N ILE A 125 8.42 0.97 -1.85
CA ILE A 125 7.63 -0.16 -2.35
C ILE A 125 7.04 -1.04 -1.25
N TYR A 126 7.57 -0.96 -0.02
CA TYR A 126 7.09 -1.80 1.07
C TYR A 126 5.64 -1.45 1.42
N GLY A 127 4.74 -2.40 1.20
CA GLY A 127 3.31 -2.21 1.44
C GLY A 127 2.61 -1.23 0.48
N ILE A 128 3.20 -0.91 -0.67
CA ILE A 128 2.65 0.06 -1.64
C ILE A 128 1.21 -0.27 -2.05
N LEU A 129 0.86 -1.55 -2.18
CA LEU A 129 -0.51 -1.98 -2.51
C LEU A 129 -1.53 -1.58 -1.44
N ILE A 130 -1.09 -1.47 -0.18
CA ILE A 130 -1.96 -1.17 0.96
C ILE A 130 -2.09 0.35 1.12
N TYR A 131 -0.99 1.08 1.32
CA TYR A 131 -1.05 2.50 1.64
C TYR A 131 -1.32 3.41 0.43
N SER A 132 -1.16 2.89 -0.80
CA SER A 132 -1.46 3.68 -2.02
C SER A 132 -2.95 3.94 -2.24
N CYS A 133 -3.84 3.37 -1.43
CA CYS A 133 -5.25 3.72 -1.40
C CYS A 133 -5.54 5.04 -0.65
N ALA A 134 -4.55 5.60 0.04
CA ALA A 134 -4.67 6.88 0.74
C ALA A 134 -5.11 8.02 -0.18
N TYR A 135 -5.59 9.11 0.42
CA TYR A 135 -5.93 10.32 -0.33
C TYR A 135 -4.72 10.90 -1.06
N GLN A 136 -4.95 11.42 -2.27
CA GLN A 136 -3.89 11.96 -3.12
C GLN A 136 -3.08 13.08 -2.45
N CYS A 137 -3.71 13.91 -1.63
CA CYS A 137 -3.03 14.96 -0.87
C CYS A 137 -1.91 14.39 0.03
N ASN A 138 -2.12 13.24 0.65
CA ASN A 138 -1.12 12.57 1.48
C ASN A 138 -0.01 11.96 0.63
N LEU A 139 -0.36 11.33 -0.51
CA LEU A 139 0.59 10.67 -1.41
C LEU A 139 1.50 11.65 -2.15
N ASN A 140 1.05 12.88 -2.41
CA ASN A 140 1.81 13.90 -3.13
C ASN A 140 3.18 14.18 -2.48
N SER A 141 3.27 14.08 -1.16
CA SER A 141 4.52 14.26 -0.44
C SER A 141 5.59 13.22 -0.83
N LEU A 142 5.17 11.97 -1.09
CA LEU A 142 6.04 10.88 -1.56
C LEU A 142 6.49 11.10 -3.00
N VAL A 143 5.56 11.52 -3.87
CA VAL A 143 5.84 11.87 -5.26
C VAL A 143 6.92 12.97 -5.33
N ILE A 144 6.76 14.03 -4.55
CA ILE A 144 7.73 15.15 -4.50
C ILE A 144 9.11 14.64 -4.04
N LYS A 145 9.17 13.78 -3.04
CA LYS A 145 10.45 13.22 -2.55
C LYS A 145 11.10 12.33 -3.59
N GLN A 146 10.34 11.51 -4.30
CA GLN A 146 10.88 10.69 -5.38
C GLN A 146 11.43 11.55 -6.53
N LYS A 147 10.74 12.64 -6.91
CA LYS A 147 11.25 13.63 -7.89
C LYS A 147 12.56 14.29 -7.43
N LYS A 148 12.68 14.59 -6.13
CA LYS A 148 13.94 15.12 -5.57
C LYS A 148 15.05 14.07 -5.61
N ALA A 149 14.75 12.80 -5.38
CA ALA A 149 15.73 11.72 -5.44
C ALA A 149 16.24 11.48 -6.86
N ILE A 150 15.38 11.49 -7.88
CA ILE A 150 15.80 11.30 -9.27
C ILE A 150 16.67 12.46 -9.78
N ARG A 151 16.33 13.72 -9.40
CA ARG A 151 17.19 14.87 -9.69
C ARG A 151 18.56 14.76 -9.02
N CYS A 152 18.61 14.20 -7.81
CA CYS A 152 19.87 13.95 -7.10
C CYS A 152 20.75 12.94 -7.84
N ILE A 153 20.18 11.81 -8.32
CA ILE A 153 20.91 10.80 -9.09
C ILE A 153 21.53 11.40 -10.35
N MET A 154 20.75 12.23 -11.05
CA MET A 154 21.14 12.83 -12.34
C MET A 154 21.94 14.14 -12.20
N ASN A 155 22.26 14.56 -10.99
CA ASN A 155 22.85 15.87 -10.70
C ASN A 155 22.14 17.04 -11.43
N ALA A 156 20.82 16.93 -11.59
CA ALA A 156 20.01 17.90 -12.31
C ALA A 156 19.65 19.10 -11.42
N LYS A 157 19.31 20.24 -12.07
CA LYS A 157 18.81 21.43 -11.38
C LYS A 157 17.52 21.11 -10.61
N TYR A 158 17.24 21.88 -9.52
CA TYR A 158 16.09 21.64 -8.65
C TYR A 158 14.73 21.76 -9.37
N ASN A 159 14.67 22.58 -10.43
CA ASN A 159 13.49 22.82 -11.25
C ASN A 159 13.44 21.96 -12.53
N ALA A 160 14.46 21.10 -12.78
CA ALA A 160 14.48 20.27 -13.97
C ALA A 160 13.25 19.37 -14.07
N HIS A 161 12.70 19.26 -15.29
CA HIS A 161 11.59 18.35 -15.57
C HIS A 161 12.00 16.90 -15.29
N THR A 162 11.16 16.16 -14.57
CA THR A 162 11.54 14.82 -14.08
C THR A 162 11.18 13.67 -15.01
N GLY A 163 10.25 13.87 -15.95
CA GLY A 163 9.85 12.84 -16.93
C GLY A 163 11.04 12.23 -17.67
N PRO A 164 11.85 13.03 -18.39
CA PRO A 164 13.04 12.56 -19.08
C PRO A 164 14.06 11.89 -18.15
N LEU A 165 14.18 12.37 -16.90
CA LEU A 165 15.12 11.80 -15.91
C LEU A 165 14.67 10.39 -15.47
N PHE A 166 13.38 10.18 -15.24
CA PHE A 166 12.82 8.86 -14.93
C PHE A 166 13.07 7.88 -16.08
N LEU A 167 12.85 8.32 -17.33
CA LEU A 167 13.07 7.51 -18.52
C LEU A 167 14.55 7.12 -18.68
N LYS A 168 15.46 8.10 -18.60
CA LYS A 168 16.91 7.85 -18.72
C LYS A 168 17.38 6.85 -17.68
N GLN A 169 16.87 6.94 -16.45
CA GLN A 169 17.20 6.00 -15.37
C GLN A 169 16.41 4.70 -15.42
N LYS A 170 15.40 4.58 -16.28
CA LYS A 170 14.49 3.42 -16.33
C LYS A 170 13.84 3.14 -14.94
N ILE A 171 13.51 4.21 -14.21
CA ILE A 171 12.86 4.18 -12.90
C ILE A 171 11.41 4.62 -13.11
N LEU A 172 10.45 3.87 -12.55
CA LEU A 172 9.04 4.22 -12.60
C LEU A 172 8.71 5.33 -11.59
N PRO A 173 7.98 6.39 -11.98
CA PRO A 173 7.35 7.33 -11.05
C PRO A 173 6.40 6.63 -10.09
N PHE A 174 6.10 7.23 -8.94
CA PHE A 174 5.27 6.63 -7.88
C PHE A 174 3.91 6.12 -8.39
N GLU A 175 3.22 6.89 -9.22
CA GLU A 175 1.93 6.51 -9.79
C GLU A 175 2.06 5.28 -10.69
N SER A 176 3.02 5.30 -11.63
CA SER A 176 3.31 4.14 -12.49
C SER A 176 3.80 2.93 -11.68
N LEU A 177 4.51 3.18 -10.57
CA LEU A 177 4.97 2.14 -9.66
C LEU A 177 3.78 1.46 -8.95
N THR A 178 2.79 2.23 -8.54
CA THR A 178 1.55 1.71 -7.95
C THR A 178 0.79 0.85 -8.97
N LEU A 179 0.63 1.32 -10.21
CA LEU A 179 0.02 0.56 -11.29
C LEU A 179 0.80 -0.74 -11.57
N PHE A 180 2.12 -0.65 -11.62
CA PHE A 180 2.99 -1.80 -11.82
C PHE A 180 2.74 -2.89 -10.78
N PHE A 181 2.69 -2.55 -9.49
CA PHE A 181 2.47 -3.54 -8.43
C PHE A 181 1.05 -4.10 -8.43
N ARG A 182 0.02 -3.29 -8.73
CA ARG A 182 -1.37 -3.76 -8.86
C ARG A 182 -1.53 -4.76 -10.01
N LEU A 183 -1.01 -4.43 -11.19
CA LEU A 183 -1.08 -5.31 -12.36
C LEU A 183 -0.25 -6.58 -12.18
N LYS A 184 0.94 -6.47 -11.57
CA LYS A 184 1.76 -7.62 -11.22
C LYS A 184 1.04 -8.56 -10.25
N PHE A 185 0.40 -8.01 -9.21
CA PHE A 185 -0.36 -8.79 -8.23
C PHE A 185 -1.52 -9.53 -8.91
N MET A 186 -2.25 -8.84 -9.80
CA MET A 186 -3.36 -9.45 -10.52
C MET A 186 -2.89 -10.55 -11.49
N PHE A 187 -1.77 -10.35 -12.17
CA PHE A 187 -1.16 -11.40 -12.99
C PHE A 187 -0.80 -12.64 -12.15
N GLU A 188 -0.22 -12.45 -10.97
CA GLU A 188 0.10 -13.55 -10.06
C GLU A 188 -1.16 -14.28 -9.57
N TYR A 189 -2.24 -13.54 -9.32
CA TYR A 189 -3.54 -14.10 -8.94
C TYR A 189 -4.14 -14.97 -10.06
N ILE A 190 -4.24 -14.44 -11.28
CA ILE A 190 -4.83 -15.15 -12.44
C ILE A 190 -4.05 -16.42 -12.77
N ASN A 191 -2.73 -16.41 -12.62
CA ASN A 191 -1.88 -17.57 -12.91
C ASN A 191 -1.68 -18.51 -11.71
N ASN A 192 -2.49 -18.39 -10.65
CA ASN A 192 -2.44 -19.24 -9.45
C ASN A 192 -1.05 -19.28 -8.78
N LEU A 193 -0.29 -18.18 -8.86
CA LEU A 193 1.02 -18.03 -8.23
C LEU A 193 0.95 -17.50 -6.78
N MET A 194 -0.27 -17.32 -6.28
CA MET A 194 -0.56 -16.80 -4.94
C MET A 194 -0.84 -17.93 -3.95
N PRO A 195 -0.67 -17.70 -2.62
CA PRO A 195 -1.10 -18.65 -1.60
C PRO A 195 -2.59 -18.99 -1.72
N ARG A 196 -2.97 -20.20 -1.29
CA ARG A 196 -4.37 -20.67 -1.35
C ARG A 196 -5.38 -19.76 -0.65
N SER A 197 -4.95 -19.01 0.36
CA SER A 197 -5.78 -18.01 1.05
C SER A 197 -6.31 -16.89 0.15
N PHE A 198 -5.71 -16.70 -1.02
CA PHE A 198 -6.17 -15.74 -2.03
C PHE A 198 -7.10 -16.36 -3.08
N ALA A 199 -7.32 -17.68 -3.06
CA ALA A 199 -8.22 -18.31 -4.01
C ALA A 199 -9.64 -17.74 -3.88
N ASN A 200 -10.28 -17.49 -5.03
CA ASN A 200 -11.69 -17.05 -5.14
C ASN A 200 -12.02 -15.68 -4.49
N ILE A 201 -11.02 -14.83 -4.22
CA ILE A 201 -11.28 -13.46 -3.73
C ILE A 201 -11.99 -12.63 -4.80
N TRP A 202 -11.61 -12.79 -6.07
CA TRP A 202 -12.23 -12.11 -7.21
C TRP A 202 -12.81 -13.13 -8.17
N GLN A 203 -13.99 -12.82 -8.69
CA GLN A 203 -14.73 -13.65 -9.66
C GLN A 203 -14.92 -12.85 -10.95
N TYR A 204 -14.96 -13.54 -12.07
CA TYR A 204 -15.32 -12.93 -13.35
C TYR A 204 -16.81 -12.62 -13.40
N ARG A 205 -17.20 -11.56 -14.10
CA ARG A 205 -18.62 -11.23 -14.31
C ARG A 205 -19.40 -12.33 -14.98
N GLY A 206 -18.76 -13.05 -15.92
CA GLY A 206 -19.37 -14.19 -16.60
C GLY A 206 -19.76 -15.33 -15.67
N GLU A 207 -18.99 -15.57 -14.61
CA GLU A 207 -19.28 -16.63 -13.62
C GLU A 207 -20.50 -16.30 -12.76
N LEU A 208 -20.77 -15.01 -12.52
CA LEU A 208 -21.88 -14.54 -11.70
C LEU A 208 -23.21 -14.45 -12.46
N ASN A 209 -23.16 -14.21 -13.77
CA ASN A 209 -24.36 -13.95 -14.59
C ASN A 209 -24.95 -15.20 -15.24
N GLY A 210 -24.42 -16.39 -14.93
CA GLY A 210 -24.92 -17.65 -15.51
C GLY A 210 -24.81 -17.67 -17.04
N ASN A 211 -25.91 -18.07 -17.71
CA ASN A 211 -25.94 -18.25 -19.19
C ASN A 211 -26.06 -16.94 -19.99
N HIS A 212 -26.08 -15.77 -19.35
CA HIS A 212 -26.17 -14.50 -20.09
C HIS A 212 -24.80 -14.04 -20.59
N MET A 213 -24.61 -14.05 -21.90
CA MET A 213 -23.41 -13.50 -22.56
C MET A 213 -23.46 -11.96 -22.55
N LEU A 214 -22.78 -11.33 -21.58
CA LEU A 214 -22.57 -9.89 -21.55
C LEU A 214 -21.24 -9.54 -22.22
N ARG A 215 -21.16 -8.33 -22.80
CA ARG A 215 -19.93 -7.85 -23.46
C ARG A 215 -18.68 -7.87 -22.55
N ASN A 216 -18.88 -7.81 -21.24
CA ASN A 216 -17.79 -7.68 -20.25
C ASN A 216 -17.63 -8.94 -19.38
N ASN A 217 -17.95 -10.12 -19.91
CA ASN A 217 -17.86 -11.38 -19.15
C ASN A 217 -16.43 -11.74 -18.72
N SER A 218 -15.41 -11.26 -19.45
CA SER A 218 -14.00 -11.46 -19.14
C SER A 218 -13.43 -10.46 -18.12
N GLU A 219 -14.22 -9.50 -17.66
CA GLU A 219 -13.83 -8.56 -16.63
C GLU A 219 -14.10 -9.11 -15.23
N PHE A 220 -13.25 -8.72 -14.27
CA PHE A 220 -13.50 -9.01 -12.87
C PHE A 220 -14.70 -8.22 -12.36
N ASN A 221 -15.53 -8.87 -11.56
CA ASN A 221 -16.62 -8.19 -10.86
C ASN A 221 -16.07 -7.31 -9.74
N ILE A 222 -16.47 -6.04 -9.75
CA ILE A 222 -16.09 -5.06 -8.74
C ILE A 222 -17.36 -4.64 -8.01
N PRO A 223 -17.50 -4.97 -6.71
CA PRO A 223 -18.64 -4.52 -5.93
C PRO A 223 -18.71 -2.99 -5.90
N ARG A 224 -19.91 -2.44 -5.96
CA ARG A 224 -20.14 -0.99 -5.81
C ARG A 224 -20.33 -0.66 -4.34
N PHE A 225 -19.64 0.37 -3.88
CA PHE A 225 -19.73 0.84 -2.50
C PHE A 225 -20.13 2.32 -2.48
N ARG A 226 -20.86 2.71 -1.42
CA ARG A 226 -21.24 4.12 -1.21
C ARG A 226 -20.05 4.99 -0.79
N ILE A 227 -18.99 4.38 -0.24
CA ILE A 227 -17.87 5.09 0.35
C ILE A 227 -16.68 4.98 -0.61
N THR A 228 -16.22 6.12 -1.13
CA THR A 228 -15.07 6.21 -2.06
C THR A 228 -13.77 5.64 -1.47
N LEU A 229 -13.61 5.63 -0.15
CA LEU A 229 -12.46 5.01 0.50
C LEU A 229 -12.41 3.51 0.21
N VAL A 230 -13.56 2.82 0.30
CA VAL A 230 -13.64 1.36 0.07
C VAL A 230 -13.30 1.02 -1.39
N GLU A 231 -13.72 1.85 -2.34
CA GLU A 231 -13.38 1.66 -3.76
C GLU A 231 -11.85 1.74 -4.01
N LYS A 232 -11.14 2.52 -3.19
CA LYS A 232 -9.68 2.65 -3.29
C LYS A 232 -8.93 1.50 -2.64
N LEU A 233 -9.56 0.74 -1.74
CA LEU A 233 -8.91 -0.40 -1.08
C LEU A 233 -8.44 -1.45 -2.10
N PRO A 234 -7.40 -2.24 -1.79
CA PRO A 234 -6.82 -3.23 -2.69
C PRO A 234 -7.85 -4.19 -3.29
N LEU A 235 -8.85 -4.59 -2.51
CA LEU A 235 -9.92 -5.49 -2.94
C LEU A 235 -10.67 -4.99 -4.19
N CYS A 236 -10.88 -3.68 -4.31
CA CYS A 236 -11.58 -3.06 -5.43
C CYS A 236 -10.62 -2.49 -6.46
N SER A 237 -9.59 -1.80 -5.99
CA SER A 237 -8.69 -1.04 -6.86
C SER A 237 -7.77 -1.91 -7.73
N ILE A 238 -7.40 -3.12 -7.26
CA ILE A 238 -6.55 -4.03 -8.03
C ILE A 238 -7.30 -4.57 -9.26
N PRO A 239 -8.48 -5.23 -9.12
CA PRO A 239 -9.23 -5.70 -10.29
C PRO A 239 -9.71 -4.54 -11.18
N ALA A 240 -10.09 -3.39 -10.61
CA ALA A 240 -10.42 -2.19 -11.39
C ALA A 240 -9.26 -1.72 -12.27
N THR A 241 -8.04 -1.71 -11.71
CA THR A 241 -6.84 -1.36 -12.47
C THR A 241 -6.60 -2.34 -13.61
N TRP A 242 -6.82 -3.64 -13.39
CA TRP A 242 -6.67 -4.67 -14.42
C TRP A 242 -7.68 -4.53 -15.54
N ASN A 243 -8.96 -4.35 -15.21
CA ASN A 243 -10.03 -4.17 -16.20
C ASN A 243 -9.82 -2.92 -17.07
N ASN A 244 -9.30 -1.85 -16.50
CA ASN A 244 -9.18 -0.53 -17.16
C ASN A 244 -7.81 -0.27 -17.80
N TYR A 245 -6.84 -1.18 -17.68
CA TYR A 245 -5.51 -0.95 -18.26
C TYR A 245 -5.52 -1.16 -19.76
N LEU A 246 -5.39 -0.06 -20.53
CA LEU A 246 -5.58 -0.04 -21.99
C LEU A 246 -4.59 -0.95 -22.75
N ASP A 247 -3.38 -1.12 -22.25
CA ASP A 247 -2.31 -1.89 -22.91
C ASP A 247 -2.21 -3.33 -22.38
N ILE A 248 -3.26 -3.78 -21.70
CA ILE A 248 -3.24 -5.06 -20.99
C ILE A 248 -3.08 -6.24 -21.94
N ASP A 249 -3.67 -6.19 -23.16
CA ASP A 249 -3.64 -7.31 -24.09
C ASP A 249 -2.23 -7.59 -24.62
N ASN A 250 -1.42 -6.52 -24.84
CA ASN A 250 -0.01 -6.66 -25.22
C ASN A 250 0.84 -7.28 -24.10
N VAL A 251 0.41 -7.13 -22.86
CA VAL A 251 1.14 -7.59 -21.67
C VAL A 251 0.65 -8.95 -21.21
N LYS A 252 -0.65 -9.26 -21.34
CA LYS A 252 -1.27 -10.55 -20.96
C LYS A 252 -0.63 -11.74 -21.66
N ASN A 253 -0.20 -11.59 -22.92
CA ASN A 253 0.43 -12.64 -23.71
C ASN A 253 1.83 -13.04 -23.22
N ALA A 254 2.13 -12.83 -21.94
CA ALA A 254 3.37 -13.24 -21.33
C ALA A 254 3.27 -14.66 -20.81
N THR A 255 4.19 -15.53 -21.22
CA THR A 255 4.23 -16.95 -20.81
C THR A 255 4.84 -17.15 -19.42
N SER A 256 5.54 -16.13 -18.89
CA SER A 256 6.16 -16.20 -17.57
C SER A 256 6.04 -14.88 -16.80
N LYS A 257 6.08 -14.97 -15.47
CA LYS A 257 6.13 -13.79 -14.58
C LYS A 257 7.28 -12.83 -14.93
N LYS A 258 8.45 -13.37 -15.27
CA LYS A 258 9.62 -12.54 -15.65
C LYS A 258 9.32 -11.74 -16.93
N GLN A 259 8.77 -12.40 -17.94
CA GLN A 259 8.41 -11.76 -19.21
C GLN A 259 7.31 -10.70 -19.00
N PHE A 260 6.29 -11.00 -18.19
CA PHE A 260 5.23 -10.06 -17.83
C PHE A 260 5.81 -8.79 -17.20
N VAL A 261 6.65 -8.93 -16.18
CA VAL A 261 7.29 -7.81 -15.47
C VAL A 261 8.10 -6.92 -16.41
N VAL A 262 8.85 -7.51 -17.36
CA VAL A 262 9.65 -6.76 -18.32
C VAL A 262 8.76 -6.00 -19.31
N LYS A 263 7.76 -6.66 -19.88
CA LYS A 263 6.80 -6.04 -20.82
C LYS A 263 6.03 -4.91 -20.14
N LEU A 264 5.48 -5.17 -18.95
CA LEU A 264 4.74 -4.18 -18.17
C LEU A 264 5.59 -2.96 -17.82
N LYS A 265 6.82 -3.17 -17.36
CA LYS A 265 7.72 -2.05 -17.05
C LYS A 265 8.02 -1.21 -18.29
N LYS A 266 8.22 -1.85 -19.45
CA LYS A 266 8.45 -1.15 -20.72
C LYS A 266 7.23 -0.33 -21.14
N SER A 267 6.02 -0.91 -21.07
CA SER A 267 4.77 -0.21 -21.37
C SER A 267 4.58 1.02 -20.46
N LEU A 268 4.74 0.86 -19.15
CA LEU A 268 4.60 1.98 -18.20
C LEU A 268 5.67 3.07 -18.37
N LEU A 269 6.88 2.72 -18.77
CA LEU A 269 7.92 3.71 -19.08
C LEU A 269 7.55 4.51 -20.33
N ASN A 270 6.99 3.89 -21.36
CA ASN A 270 6.59 4.57 -22.59
C ASN A 270 5.41 5.55 -22.38
N GLN A 271 4.63 5.38 -21.30
CA GLN A 271 3.52 6.27 -20.94
C GLN A 271 3.98 7.53 -20.17
N ILE A 272 5.26 7.62 -19.80
CA ILE A 272 5.76 8.79 -19.07
C ILE A 272 5.84 10.00 -20.03
N PRO A 273 5.17 11.12 -19.72
CA PRO A 273 5.20 12.31 -20.55
C PRO A 273 6.61 12.90 -20.60
N LEU A 274 7.11 13.13 -21.82
CA LEU A 274 8.42 13.74 -22.09
C LEU A 274 8.40 15.26 -21.91
N ASP A 275 7.32 15.89 -22.36
CA ASP A 275 7.16 17.32 -22.35
C ASP A 275 6.04 17.78 -21.43
N CYS A 276 6.27 18.88 -20.77
CA CYS A 276 5.31 19.52 -19.93
C CYS A 276 4.97 20.91 -20.48
N ASN A 277 4.02 20.96 -21.41
CA ASN A 277 3.50 22.21 -21.98
C ASN A 277 2.43 22.86 -21.08
N ARG A 278 2.21 22.41 -19.86
CA ARG A 278 1.17 22.91 -18.95
C ARG A 278 1.77 23.75 -17.83
N ILE A 279 1.40 25.02 -17.80
CA ILE A 279 1.51 25.87 -16.60
C ILE A 279 0.78 25.14 -15.47
N GLY A 280 1.47 24.78 -14.40
CA GLY A 280 0.89 24.01 -13.28
C GLY A 280 0.92 22.49 -13.44
N CYS A 281 1.74 21.92 -14.32
CA CYS A 281 1.93 20.47 -14.41
C CYS A 281 2.25 19.85 -13.02
N PRO A 282 1.48 18.84 -12.55
CA PRO A 282 1.76 18.17 -11.28
C PRO A 282 3.15 17.53 -11.25
N SER A 283 3.70 17.21 -12.44
CA SER A 283 5.06 16.69 -12.60
C SER A 283 6.15 17.73 -12.40
N CYS A 284 5.84 19.01 -12.53
CA CYS A 284 6.80 20.11 -12.44
C CYS A 284 6.63 21.00 -11.21
N VAL A 285 5.44 21.00 -10.61
CA VAL A 285 5.14 21.83 -9.44
C VAL A 285 5.77 21.24 -8.19
N ARG A 286 6.24 22.14 -7.35
CA ARG A 286 7.00 22.00 -6.08
C ARG A 286 6.39 21.12 -5.04
#